data_cdc70f341f487a810d3aa281a36cfaa1
#
_entry.id   cdc70f341f487a810d3aa281a36cfaa1
#
_cell.length_a   1.000
_cell.length_b   1.000
_cell.length_c   1.000
_cell.angle_alpha   90.00
_cell.angle_beta   90.00
_cell.angle_gamma   90.00
#
_symmetry.space_group_name_H-M   'P 1'
#
loop_
_entity.id
_entity.type
_entity.pdbx_description
1 polymer ?
#
loop_
_entity_poly.entity_id
_entity_poly.type
_entity_poly.pdbx_seq_one_letter_code
_entity_poly.pdbx_strand_id
1 'polypeptide(L)'
;MQHNCPSGAEKLIQCLEREGVEYIFGLSGGAAMPMFDALVDSKIKLVLVRHEQGATHMADGYARSSGKPGVALVTSGPGATNTITGLLTAYMDSVPIIVLAGQTLAVNLGKGNNDS
;
A
#
# COMPACT_ATOMS: atom_id res chain seq x y z
N MET A 1 -18.34 -13.63 12.50
CA MET A 1 -18.50 -12.98 13.34
C MET A 1 -18.64 -11.74 13.06
N GLN A 2 -19.03 -11.22 13.06
CA GLN A 2 -19.15 -10.13 12.78
C GLN A 2 -18.66 -9.28 13.50
N HIS A 3 -18.25 -8.56 13.13
CA HIS A 3 -17.60 -7.69 13.89
C HIS A 3 -18.31 -6.44 13.95
N ASN A 4 -18.44 -5.89 15.11
CA ASN A 4 -19.01 -4.60 15.28
C ASN A 4 -17.98 -3.52 14.99
N CYS A 5 -16.71 -3.87 15.00
CA CYS A 5 -15.62 -2.94 14.71
C CYS A 5 -14.81 -3.43 13.55
N PRO A 6 -14.57 -2.60 12.54
CA PRO A 6 -13.69 -3.02 11.46
C PRO A 6 -12.25 -3.13 11.94
N SER A 7 -11.46 -3.95 11.30
CA SER A 7 -10.05 -4.07 11.58
C SER A 7 -9.32 -2.79 11.17
N GLY A 8 -8.06 -2.68 11.58
CA GLY A 8 -7.24 -1.54 11.17
C GLY A 8 -7.12 -1.43 9.66
N ALA A 9 -6.96 -2.57 8.99
CA ALA A 9 -6.87 -2.60 7.53
C ALA A 9 -8.18 -2.11 6.90
N GLU A 10 -9.32 -2.57 7.42
CA GLU A 10 -10.60 -2.14 6.90
C GLU A 10 -10.82 -0.65 7.10
N LYS A 11 -10.41 -0.12 8.25
CA LYS A 11 -10.52 1.32 8.50
C LYS A 11 -9.66 2.12 7.55
N LEU A 12 -8.46 1.65 7.28
CA LEU A 12 -7.56 2.32 6.36
C LEU A 12 -8.14 2.35 4.95
N ILE A 13 -8.68 1.23 4.50
CA ILE A 13 -9.32 1.17 3.19
C ILE A 13 -10.51 2.13 3.13
N GLN A 14 -11.30 2.20 4.20
CA GLN A 14 -12.42 3.13 4.25
C GLN A 14 -11.95 4.58 4.16
N CYS A 15 -10.84 4.91 4.82
CA CYS A 15 -10.29 6.25 4.72
C CYS A 15 -9.84 6.57 3.30
N LEU A 16 -9.21 5.62 2.62
CA LEU A 16 -8.79 5.81 1.24
C LEU A 16 -10.00 6.02 0.32
N GLU A 17 -11.08 5.26 0.57
CA GLU A 17 -12.29 5.44 -0.21
C GLU A 17 -12.87 6.84 -0.04
N ARG A 18 -12.84 7.37 1.18
CA ARG A 18 -13.33 8.72 1.44
C ARG A 18 -12.49 9.78 0.75
N GLU A 19 -11.20 9.50 0.60
CA GLU A 19 -10.31 10.45 -0.06
C GLU A 19 -10.40 10.37 -1.58
N GLY A 20 -11.25 9.50 -2.11
CA GLY A 20 -11.44 9.41 -3.54
C GLY A 20 -10.44 8.51 -4.26
N VAL A 21 -9.73 7.67 -3.52
CA VAL A 21 -8.77 6.75 -4.12
C VAL A 21 -9.52 5.69 -4.92
N GLU A 22 -9.16 5.52 -6.18
CA GLU A 22 -9.82 4.56 -7.06
C GLU A 22 -8.98 3.31 -7.31
N TYR A 23 -7.67 3.45 -7.26
CA TYR A 23 -6.77 2.35 -7.57
C TYR A 23 -5.67 2.24 -6.54
N ILE A 24 -5.27 1.02 -6.25
CA ILE A 24 -4.07 0.74 -5.46
C ILE A 24 -3.20 -0.17 -6.31
N PHE A 25 -1.93 0.18 -6.45
CA PHE A 25 -0.97 -0.61 -7.20
C PHE A 25 -0.14 -1.39 -6.21
N GLY A 26 -0.15 -2.70 -6.32
CA GLY A 26 0.47 -3.46 -5.26
C GLY A 26 1.03 -4.81 -5.64
N LEU A 27 1.88 -5.30 -4.75
CA LEU A 27 2.49 -6.60 -4.85
C LEU A 27 2.22 -7.31 -3.55
N SER A 28 1.62 -8.49 -3.60
CA SER A 28 1.22 -9.19 -2.39
C SER A 28 2.43 -9.72 -1.62
N GLY A 29 2.26 -9.83 -0.32
CA GLY A 29 3.24 -10.41 0.58
C GLY A 29 2.56 -10.65 1.91
N GLY A 30 3.13 -11.51 2.73
CA GLY A 30 2.49 -11.95 3.96
C GLY A 30 2.09 -10.80 4.88
N ALA A 31 2.95 -9.80 5.03
CA ALA A 31 2.69 -8.70 5.95
C ALA A 31 1.60 -7.75 5.43
N ALA A 32 1.28 -7.81 4.15
CA ALA A 32 0.25 -6.95 3.56
C ALA A 32 -1.07 -7.67 3.36
N MET A 33 -1.16 -8.95 3.70
CA MET A 33 -2.38 -9.75 3.46
C MET A 33 -3.65 -9.13 4.06
N PRO A 34 -3.63 -8.59 5.29
CA PRO A 34 -4.87 -7.99 5.80
C PRO A 34 -5.40 -6.86 4.92
N MET A 35 -4.51 -6.09 4.29
CA MET A 35 -4.93 -5.04 3.38
C MET A 35 -5.52 -5.62 2.11
N PHE A 36 -4.92 -6.68 1.57
CA PHE A 36 -5.46 -7.34 0.39
C PHE A 36 -6.83 -7.94 0.69
N ASP A 37 -7.00 -8.54 1.87
CA ASP A 37 -8.29 -9.08 2.27
C ASP A 37 -9.35 -7.97 2.36
N ALA A 38 -8.99 -6.83 2.93
CA ALA A 38 -9.91 -5.72 3.05
C ALA A 38 -10.31 -5.15 1.68
N LEU A 39 -9.40 -5.23 0.71
CA LEU A 39 -9.68 -4.74 -0.63
C LEU A 39 -10.69 -5.59 -1.40
N VAL A 40 -10.86 -6.85 -1.02
CA VAL A 40 -11.79 -7.74 -1.72
C VAL A 40 -13.20 -7.14 -1.74
N ASP A 41 -13.62 -6.54 -0.64
CA ASP A 41 -14.97 -5.98 -0.54
C ASP A 41 -15.02 -4.47 -0.81
N SER A 42 -13.92 -3.90 -1.25
CA SER A 42 -13.83 -2.47 -1.47
C SER A 42 -14.15 -2.09 -2.91
N LYS A 43 -14.53 -0.85 -3.10
CA LYS A 43 -14.72 -0.31 -4.45
C LYS A 43 -13.39 0.05 -5.09
N ILE A 44 -12.32 0.13 -4.30
CA ILE A 44 -10.98 0.43 -4.81
C ILE A 44 -10.49 -0.78 -5.60
N LYS A 45 -9.96 -0.53 -6.79
CA LYS A 45 -9.47 -1.59 -7.63
C LYS A 45 -7.99 -1.81 -7.39
N LEU A 46 -7.62 -3.07 -7.21
CA LEU A 46 -6.23 -3.43 -7.01
C LEU A 46 -5.60 -3.81 -8.34
N VAL A 47 -4.50 -3.17 -8.66
CA VAL A 47 -3.70 -3.50 -9.84
C VAL A 47 -2.44 -4.20 -9.35
N LEU A 48 -2.33 -5.48 -9.65
CA LEU A 48 -1.16 -6.26 -9.22
C LEU A 48 0.03 -5.97 -10.12
N VAL A 49 1.18 -5.79 -9.49
CA VAL A 49 2.43 -5.55 -10.21
C VAL A 49 3.42 -6.63 -9.84
N ARG A 50 4.54 -6.67 -10.54
CA ARG A 50 5.56 -7.69 -10.32
C ARG A 50 6.75 -7.21 -9.52
N HIS A 51 6.84 -5.93 -9.26
CA HIS A 51 7.95 -5.37 -8.50
C HIS A 51 7.46 -4.13 -7.78
N GLU A 52 7.95 -3.92 -6.58
CA GLU A 52 7.52 -2.79 -5.75
C GLU A 52 7.82 -1.46 -6.41
N GLN A 53 8.95 -1.37 -7.11
CA GLN A 53 9.31 -0.17 -7.82
C GLN A 53 8.29 0.13 -8.91
N GLY A 54 7.77 -0.92 -9.57
CA GLY A 54 6.71 -0.77 -10.54
C GLY A 54 5.44 -0.20 -9.91
N ALA A 55 5.12 -0.64 -8.69
CA ALA A 55 3.94 -0.13 -8.00
C ALA A 55 4.05 1.38 -7.76
N THR A 56 5.21 1.85 -7.28
CA THR A 56 5.38 3.26 -7.01
C THR A 56 5.42 4.10 -8.28
N HIS A 57 6.02 3.59 -9.34
CA HIS A 57 6.02 4.31 -10.61
C HIS A 57 4.63 4.38 -11.23
N MET A 58 3.83 3.33 -11.11
CA MET A 58 2.45 3.36 -11.56
C MET A 58 1.62 4.35 -10.74
N ALA A 59 1.81 4.37 -9.42
CA ALA A 59 1.13 5.31 -8.56
C ALA A 59 1.50 6.75 -8.94
N ASP A 60 2.78 6.99 -9.23
CA ASP A 60 3.26 8.28 -9.67
C ASP A 60 2.59 8.70 -10.98
N GLY A 61 2.60 7.81 -11.98
CA GLY A 61 1.97 8.10 -13.26
C GLY A 61 0.48 8.36 -13.14
N TYR A 62 -0.18 7.57 -12.29
CA TYR A 62 -1.60 7.76 -12.07
C TYR A 62 -1.87 9.13 -11.42
N ALA A 63 -1.06 9.51 -10.43
CA ALA A 63 -1.24 10.79 -9.76
C ALA A 63 -1.01 11.96 -10.72
N ARG A 64 0.00 11.85 -11.57
CA ARG A 64 0.30 12.91 -12.55
C ARG A 64 -0.82 13.08 -13.56
N SER A 65 -1.40 11.98 -14.02
CA SER A 65 -2.40 12.05 -15.08
C SER A 65 -3.80 12.31 -14.55
N SER A 66 -4.12 11.87 -13.35
CA SER A 66 -5.48 12.00 -12.82
C SER A 66 -5.69 13.17 -11.89
N GLY A 67 -4.63 13.70 -11.31
CA GLY A 67 -4.74 14.72 -10.28
C GLY A 67 -5.16 14.16 -8.93
N LYS A 68 -5.23 12.84 -8.79
CA LYS A 68 -5.60 12.19 -7.53
C LYS A 68 -4.38 11.52 -6.92
N PRO A 69 -4.40 11.29 -5.61
CA PRO A 69 -3.25 10.60 -4.99
C PRO A 69 -3.08 9.20 -5.56
N GLY A 70 -1.85 8.83 -5.84
CA GLY A 70 -1.50 7.47 -6.23
C GLY A 70 -1.14 6.68 -5.00
N VAL A 71 -1.61 5.45 -4.91
CA VAL A 71 -1.38 4.60 -3.73
C VAL A 71 -0.70 3.32 -4.14
N ALA A 72 0.39 3.00 -3.48
CA ALA A 72 1.10 1.73 -3.67
C ALA A 72 1.05 0.93 -2.38
N LEU A 73 0.87 -0.38 -2.51
CA LEU A 73 0.79 -1.28 -1.36
C LEU A 73 1.85 -2.36 -1.52
N VAL A 74 2.74 -2.47 -0.55
CA VAL A 74 3.86 -3.41 -0.61
C VAL A 74 4.02 -4.13 0.73
N THR A 75 4.83 -5.19 0.71
CA THR A 75 5.11 -5.92 1.94
C THR A 75 6.25 -5.23 2.71
N SER A 76 6.55 -5.74 3.89
CA SER A 76 7.58 -5.17 4.75
C SER A 76 8.98 -5.47 4.23
N GLY A 77 9.97 -4.85 4.85
CA GLY A 77 11.37 -5.12 4.58
C GLY A 77 11.79 -4.73 3.17
N PRO A 78 12.36 -5.66 2.41
CA PRO A 78 12.84 -5.34 1.06
C PRO A 78 11.72 -4.83 0.15
N GLY A 79 10.48 -5.23 0.39
CA GLY A 79 9.36 -4.69 -0.37
C GLY A 79 9.26 -3.19 -0.17
N ALA A 80 9.37 -2.74 1.08
CA ALA A 80 9.29 -1.31 1.37
C ALA A 80 10.51 -0.56 0.83
N THR A 81 11.71 -1.12 0.98
CA THR A 81 12.91 -0.41 0.52
C THR A 81 12.96 -0.30 -1.00
N ASN A 82 12.35 -1.25 -1.71
CA ASN A 82 12.32 -1.19 -3.16
C ASN A 82 11.44 -0.07 -3.70
N THR A 83 10.72 0.65 -2.83
CA THR A 83 9.88 1.76 -3.27
C THR A 83 10.63 3.10 -3.28
N ILE A 84 11.85 3.14 -2.79
CA ILE A 84 12.58 4.40 -2.58
C ILE A 84 12.76 5.20 -3.86
N THR A 85 13.12 4.54 -4.96
CA THR A 85 13.34 5.25 -6.23
C THR A 85 12.06 5.94 -6.71
N GLY A 86 10.92 5.24 -6.63
CA GLY A 86 9.65 5.83 -7.03
C GLY A 86 9.24 6.97 -6.13
N LEU A 87 9.46 6.83 -4.82
CA LEU A 87 9.17 7.88 -3.87
C LEU A 87 10.02 9.12 -4.13
N LEU A 88 11.29 8.92 -4.42
CA LEU A 88 12.19 10.04 -4.71
C LEU A 88 11.74 10.78 -5.95
N THR A 89 11.38 10.04 -7.00
CA THR A 89 10.89 10.64 -8.23
C THR A 89 9.65 11.50 -7.96
N ALA A 90 8.70 10.98 -7.22
CA ALA A 90 7.49 11.72 -6.90
C ALA A 90 7.80 12.94 -6.02
N TYR A 91 8.68 12.78 -5.05
CA TYR A 91 9.05 13.86 -4.15
C TYR A 91 9.68 15.02 -4.91
N MET A 92 10.61 14.72 -5.82
CA MET A 92 11.30 15.75 -6.59
C MET A 92 10.33 16.57 -7.45
N ASP A 93 9.24 15.94 -7.89
CA ASP A 93 8.28 16.62 -8.75
C ASP A 93 7.01 17.03 -8.02
N SER A 94 6.99 16.87 -6.70
CA SER A 94 5.83 17.22 -5.86
C SER A 94 4.55 16.48 -6.25
N VAL A 95 4.69 15.22 -6.65
CA VAL A 95 3.54 14.38 -7.02
C VAL A 95 3.01 13.68 -5.77
N PRO A 96 1.72 13.75 -5.48
CA PRO A 96 1.17 13.13 -4.26
C PRO A 96 1.02 11.62 -4.41
N ILE A 97 1.90 10.86 -3.77
CA ILE A 97 1.74 9.42 -3.70
C ILE A 97 1.82 8.97 -2.25
N ILE A 98 1.17 7.85 -1.96
CA ILE A 98 1.14 7.24 -0.65
C ILE A 98 1.65 5.82 -0.80
N VAL A 99 2.60 5.44 0.03
CA VAL A 99 3.07 4.05 0.04
C VAL A 99 2.64 3.42 1.35
N LEU A 100 1.88 2.35 1.24
CA LEU A 100 1.45 1.57 2.39
C LEU A 100 2.33 0.33 2.45
N ALA A 101 3.08 0.19 3.53
CA ALA A 101 3.97 -0.94 3.71
C ALA A 101 3.45 -1.82 4.84
N GLY A 102 3.32 -3.11 4.58
CA GLY A 102 2.96 -4.04 5.62
C GLY A 102 4.07 -4.13 6.67
N GLN A 103 3.71 -4.62 7.84
CA GLN A 103 4.66 -4.76 8.93
C GLN A 103 4.54 -6.17 9.50
N THR A 104 5.59 -6.65 10.14
CA THR A 104 5.53 -7.94 10.80
C THR A 104 4.49 -7.90 11.92
N LEU A 105 4.09 -9.06 12.42
CA LEU A 105 3.15 -9.13 13.52
C LEU A 105 3.66 -8.31 14.69
N ALA A 106 2.76 -7.63 15.38
CA ALA A 106 3.14 -6.77 16.49
C ALA A 106 3.96 -7.50 17.55
N VAL A 107 3.64 -8.77 17.75
CA VAL A 107 4.36 -9.59 18.73
C VAL A 107 5.83 -9.78 18.35
N ASN A 108 6.16 -9.63 17.08
CA ASN A 108 7.54 -9.80 16.63
C ASN A 108 8.30 -8.49 16.45
N LEU A 109 7.66 -7.37 16.67
CA LEU A 109 8.32 -6.08 16.51
C LEU A 109 9.42 -5.94 17.56
N GLY A 110 10.59 -5.54 17.10
CA GLY A 110 11.72 -5.33 18.00
C GLY A 110 12.53 -6.56 18.31
N LYS A 111 12.21 -7.73 17.72
CA LYS A 111 12.92 -8.95 17.98
C LYS A 111 13.93 -9.24 16.91
N GLY A 112 14.67 -8.61 16.44
CA GLY A 112 15.67 -8.94 15.47
C GLY A 112 15.09 -9.52 14.20
N ASN A 113 15.93 -9.69 13.27
CA ASN A 113 15.48 -9.97 11.99
C ASN A 113 15.54 -11.34 11.58
N ASN A 114 15.90 -12.17 12.41
CA ASN A 114 15.97 -13.54 12.08
C ASN A 114 14.62 -14.15 11.99
N ASP A 115 13.62 -13.42 12.33
CA ASP A 115 12.31 -13.92 12.22
C ASP A 115 11.72 -13.64 10.89
N SER A 116 12.39 -12.92 10.08
CA SER A 116 11.81 -12.55 8.80
C SER A 116 12.17 -13.52 7.72
#